data_d42e67711d1d68bfb5d2293edc03f77f
#
_entry.id   d42e67711d1d68bfb5d2293edc03f77f
#
_cell.length_a   1.000
_cell.length_b   1.000
_cell.length_c   1.000
_cell.angle_alpha   90.00
_cell.angle_beta   90.00
_cell.angle_gamma   90.00
#
_symmetry.space_group_name_H-M   'P 1'
#
loop_
_entity.id
_entity.type
_entity.pdbx_description
1 polymer ?
#
loop_
_entity_poly.entity_id
_entity_poly.type
_entity_poly.pdbx_seq_one_letter_code
_entity_poly.pdbx_strand_id
1 'polypeptide(L)'
;MNTTDTSLPELSRNPLMQAMRRVIQAAAKSHLAPESLSRMSPDLAAIGRIMDLTPAQSLLFTLFVEMSYAQEINLRDLCEYVECQYIDLVAMAEELEVLLERQLIRKREAATPSYRVPGQVLNAVKQGQGFTPAPLKGLSIDEFFKQADAQFFSRRSRELSSKELIRILQVLIEGNRHLSFCRVLRGYGLQDSLLEAALICLAAPLVNWGLRQVSVSELFNTFSGAEGFSRFQHGIRTSRSLLHKRGIIEYSTSQGLADRTYLRLTHAVCKSLFTELDVSLEEEIPVTLKELLTHQDIRPKALFYNAAESRQVDTLADL
;
A
#
# COMPACT_ATOMS: atom_id res chain seq x y z
N MET A 1 42.34 -30.03 11.41
CA MET A 1 41.72 -28.73 11.09
C MET A 1 40.40 -29.03 10.41
N ASN A 2 39.29 -29.02 11.18
CA ASN A 2 37.96 -29.28 10.67
C ASN A 2 37.43 -28.00 10.01
N THR A 3 37.32 -28.02 8.71
CA THR A 3 36.53 -27.02 7.97
C THR A 3 35.04 -27.33 8.24
N THR A 4 34.44 -26.59 9.14
CA THR A 4 32.99 -26.56 9.36
C THR A 4 32.33 -26.08 8.07
N ASP A 5 31.74 -27.03 7.37
CA ASP A 5 30.87 -26.82 6.22
C ASP A 5 29.60 -26.09 6.73
N THR A 6 29.60 -24.75 6.62
CA THR A 6 28.43 -23.93 6.94
C THR A 6 27.49 -23.94 5.74
N SER A 7 26.93 -25.12 5.44
CA SER A 7 25.83 -25.24 4.51
C SER A 7 24.60 -24.60 5.18
N LEU A 8 24.08 -23.53 4.56
CA LEU A 8 22.84 -22.87 4.96
C LEU A 8 21.68 -23.90 4.96
N PRO A 9 21.13 -24.31 6.12
CA PRO A 9 20.26 -25.49 6.21
C PRO A 9 18.89 -25.33 5.52
N GLU A 10 18.49 -24.12 5.18
CA GLU A 10 17.17 -23.84 4.56
C GLU A 10 17.19 -23.97 3.02
N LEU A 11 18.30 -23.64 2.37
CA LEU A 11 18.46 -23.77 0.92
C LEU A 11 18.40 -25.21 0.43
N SER A 12 18.78 -26.18 1.29
CA SER A 12 18.81 -27.61 0.94
C SER A 12 17.42 -28.25 0.81
N ARG A 13 16.36 -27.59 1.30
CA ARG A 13 14.99 -28.15 1.35
C ARG A 13 14.03 -27.58 0.31
N ASN A 14 14.37 -26.48 -0.37
CA ASN A 14 13.50 -25.84 -1.35
C ASN A 14 13.94 -26.16 -2.80
N PRO A 15 13.22 -27.08 -3.50
CA PRO A 15 13.59 -27.49 -4.86
C PRO A 15 13.55 -26.33 -5.87
N LEU A 16 12.63 -25.36 -5.70
CA LEU A 16 12.54 -24.18 -6.56
C LEU A 16 13.82 -23.34 -6.46
N MET A 17 14.24 -23.00 -5.24
CA MET A 17 15.46 -22.22 -5.03
C MET A 17 16.73 -22.97 -5.49
N GLN A 18 16.77 -24.28 -5.34
CA GLN A 18 17.89 -25.10 -5.88
C GLN A 18 17.95 -25.05 -7.40
N ALA A 19 16.80 -25.21 -8.08
CA ALA A 19 16.73 -25.11 -9.54
C ALA A 19 17.14 -23.70 -10.00
N MET A 20 16.60 -22.66 -9.37
CA MET A 20 16.98 -21.26 -9.68
C MET A 20 18.48 -21.03 -9.49
N ARG A 21 19.08 -21.52 -8.41
CA ARG A 21 20.52 -21.39 -8.17
C ARG A 21 21.35 -22.03 -9.27
N ARG A 22 20.98 -23.23 -9.73
CA ARG A 22 21.70 -23.90 -10.85
C ARG A 22 21.54 -23.12 -12.15
N VAL A 23 20.35 -22.60 -12.43
CA VAL A 23 20.11 -21.73 -13.59
C VAL A 23 20.99 -20.48 -13.50
N ILE A 24 21.02 -19.78 -12.36
CA ILE A 24 21.83 -18.59 -12.13
C ILE A 24 23.33 -18.86 -12.37
N GLN A 25 23.85 -19.96 -11.82
CA GLN A 25 25.24 -20.38 -12.03
C GLN A 25 25.57 -20.69 -13.48
N ALA A 26 24.64 -21.32 -14.21
CA ALA A 26 24.82 -21.65 -15.62
C ALA A 26 24.56 -20.45 -16.56
N ALA A 27 23.72 -19.50 -16.15
CA ALA A 27 23.43 -18.29 -16.93
C ALA A 27 24.52 -17.23 -16.82
N ALA A 28 25.22 -17.16 -15.70
CA ALA A 28 26.32 -16.20 -15.53
C ALA A 28 27.37 -16.37 -16.64
N LYS A 29 27.63 -15.28 -17.39
CA LYS A 29 28.60 -15.25 -18.49
C LYS A 29 28.33 -16.30 -19.60
N SER A 30 27.08 -16.70 -19.79
CA SER A 30 26.70 -17.75 -20.74
C SER A 30 26.52 -17.26 -22.16
N HIS A 31 26.49 -15.94 -22.38
CA HIS A 31 26.12 -15.27 -23.64
C HIS A 31 24.78 -15.77 -24.23
N LEU A 32 23.94 -16.41 -23.42
CA LEU A 32 22.71 -17.14 -23.83
C LEU A 32 22.97 -18.18 -24.95
N ALA A 33 24.18 -18.74 -25.02
CA ALA A 33 24.54 -19.70 -26.03
C ALA A 33 23.63 -20.94 -25.98
N PRO A 34 23.26 -21.55 -27.12
CA PRO A 34 22.34 -22.70 -27.18
C PRO A 34 22.76 -23.87 -26.28
N GLU A 35 24.06 -24.12 -26.14
CA GLU A 35 24.60 -25.16 -25.28
C GLU A 35 24.34 -24.89 -23.80
N SER A 36 24.44 -23.65 -23.38
CA SER A 36 24.14 -23.22 -22.01
C SER A 36 22.65 -23.32 -21.73
N LEU A 37 21.80 -22.91 -22.67
CA LEU A 37 20.34 -23.06 -22.58
C LEU A 37 19.93 -24.52 -22.47
N SER A 38 20.56 -25.39 -23.25
CA SER A 38 20.31 -26.86 -23.20
C SER A 38 20.65 -27.44 -21.83
N ARG A 39 21.77 -27.03 -21.23
CA ARG A 39 22.16 -27.46 -19.86
C ARG A 39 21.19 -27.00 -18.80
N MET A 40 20.62 -25.80 -18.93
CA MET A 40 19.64 -25.24 -18.00
C MET A 40 18.23 -25.83 -18.16
N SER A 41 17.93 -26.45 -19.29
CA SER A 41 16.58 -26.92 -19.67
C SER A 41 15.85 -27.72 -18.58
N PRO A 42 16.48 -28.72 -17.89
CA PRO A 42 15.79 -29.45 -16.83
C PRO A 42 15.37 -28.59 -15.64
N ASP A 43 16.23 -27.65 -15.23
CA ASP A 43 15.95 -26.74 -14.13
C ASP A 43 14.93 -25.67 -14.51
N LEU A 44 15.01 -25.12 -15.74
CA LEU A 44 14.00 -24.22 -16.28
C LEU A 44 12.62 -24.88 -16.33
N ALA A 45 12.55 -26.17 -16.74
CA ALA A 45 11.29 -26.93 -16.73
C ALA A 45 10.77 -27.17 -15.30
N ALA A 46 11.66 -27.37 -14.31
CA ALA A 46 11.27 -27.52 -12.91
C ALA A 46 10.71 -26.21 -12.34
N ILE A 47 11.35 -25.08 -12.62
CA ILE A 47 10.87 -23.73 -12.25
C ILE A 47 9.53 -23.47 -12.94
N GLY A 48 9.45 -23.72 -14.24
CA GLY A 48 8.26 -23.51 -15.05
C GLY A 48 7.04 -24.29 -14.53
N ARG A 49 7.24 -25.51 -14.07
CA ARG A 49 6.16 -26.33 -13.49
C ARG A 49 5.59 -25.73 -12.21
N ILE A 50 6.44 -25.17 -11.35
CA ILE A 50 6.01 -24.57 -10.07
C ILE A 50 5.40 -23.19 -10.29
N MET A 51 6.03 -22.37 -11.14
CA MET A 51 5.63 -20.99 -11.38
C MET A 51 4.65 -20.84 -12.55
N ASP A 52 4.33 -21.95 -13.25
CA ASP A 52 3.52 -21.99 -14.47
C ASP A 52 4.08 -21.07 -15.57
N LEU A 53 5.35 -21.25 -15.92
CA LEU A 53 6.10 -20.46 -16.88
C LEU A 53 6.70 -21.32 -17.98
N THR A 54 6.88 -20.74 -19.18
CA THR A 54 7.69 -21.35 -20.22
C THR A 54 9.17 -21.37 -19.82
N PRO A 55 10.05 -22.15 -20.46
CA PRO A 55 11.48 -22.12 -20.16
C PRO A 55 12.12 -20.73 -20.32
N ALA A 56 11.73 -19.95 -21.34
CA ALA A 56 12.23 -18.61 -21.57
C ALA A 56 11.77 -17.63 -20.47
N GLN A 57 10.50 -17.70 -20.09
CA GLN A 57 9.95 -16.93 -18.96
C GLN A 57 10.62 -17.31 -17.63
N SER A 58 10.87 -18.62 -17.42
CA SER A 58 11.57 -19.13 -16.23
C SER A 58 12.99 -18.58 -16.12
N LEU A 59 13.70 -18.48 -17.23
CA LEU A 59 15.03 -17.88 -17.28
C LEU A 59 14.98 -16.42 -16.90
N LEU A 60 14.17 -15.62 -17.59
CA LEU A 60 14.02 -14.19 -17.30
C LEU A 60 13.60 -13.96 -15.85
N PHE A 61 12.58 -14.68 -15.38
CA PHE A 61 12.12 -14.57 -14.01
C PHE A 61 13.22 -14.86 -13.00
N THR A 62 14.01 -15.92 -13.25
CA THR A 62 15.13 -16.30 -12.36
C THR A 62 16.20 -15.21 -12.31
N LEU A 63 16.52 -14.59 -13.46
CA LEU A 63 17.47 -13.47 -13.52
C LEU A 63 16.95 -12.25 -12.74
N PHE A 64 15.65 -11.92 -12.87
CA PHE A 64 15.05 -10.85 -12.08
C PHE A 64 15.07 -11.15 -10.57
N VAL A 65 14.83 -12.39 -10.17
CA VAL A 65 14.91 -12.79 -8.75
C VAL A 65 16.33 -12.66 -8.23
N GLU A 66 17.34 -13.08 -9.00
CA GLU A 66 18.76 -12.91 -8.63
C GLU A 66 19.13 -11.44 -8.43
N MET A 67 18.68 -10.57 -9.34
CA MET A 67 18.99 -9.15 -9.28
C MET A 67 18.10 -8.38 -8.27
N SER A 68 17.17 -9.06 -7.60
CA SER A 68 16.19 -8.42 -6.70
C SER A 68 16.78 -7.76 -5.44
N TYR A 69 18.06 -7.96 -5.15
CA TYR A 69 18.80 -7.21 -4.14
C TYR A 69 18.93 -5.73 -4.51
N ALA A 70 18.95 -5.39 -5.81
CA ALA A 70 18.89 -4.01 -6.29
C ALA A 70 17.47 -3.46 -6.17
N GLN A 71 17.34 -2.19 -5.81
CA GLN A 71 16.02 -1.54 -5.73
C GLN A 71 15.37 -1.36 -7.10
N GLU A 72 16.18 -1.28 -8.16
CA GLU A 72 15.76 -1.10 -9.55
C GLU A 72 16.64 -1.98 -10.43
N ILE A 73 16.02 -2.74 -11.30
CA ILE A 73 16.68 -3.66 -12.22
C ILE A 73 16.44 -3.15 -13.64
N ASN A 74 17.50 -2.86 -14.38
CA ASN A 74 17.42 -2.50 -15.78
C ASN A 74 17.74 -3.71 -16.65
N LEU A 75 17.21 -3.76 -17.87
CA LEU A 75 17.56 -4.86 -18.81
C LEU A 75 19.06 -4.88 -19.13
N ARG A 76 19.73 -3.73 -19.04
CA ARG A 76 21.19 -3.64 -19.20
C ARG A 76 21.94 -4.42 -18.12
N ASP A 77 21.47 -4.33 -16.87
CA ASP A 77 22.09 -5.06 -15.76
C ASP A 77 21.99 -6.58 -15.98
N LEU A 78 20.86 -7.06 -16.55
CA LEU A 78 20.71 -8.45 -16.94
C LEU A 78 21.64 -8.82 -18.09
N CYS A 79 21.82 -7.95 -19.12
CA CYS A 79 22.77 -8.17 -20.21
C CYS A 79 24.21 -8.29 -19.68
N GLU A 80 24.61 -7.41 -18.77
CA GLU A 80 25.95 -7.43 -18.14
C GLU A 80 26.17 -8.71 -17.34
N TYR A 81 25.15 -9.17 -16.61
CA TYR A 81 25.24 -10.39 -15.81
C TYR A 81 25.42 -11.65 -16.68
N VAL A 82 24.68 -11.73 -17.78
CA VAL A 82 24.69 -12.88 -18.70
C VAL A 82 25.78 -12.75 -19.76
N GLU A 83 26.38 -11.55 -19.93
CA GLU A 83 27.32 -11.14 -20.98
C GLU A 83 26.73 -11.31 -22.41
N CYS A 84 25.42 -10.98 -22.58
CA CYS A 84 24.74 -11.02 -23.88
C CYS A 84 24.54 -9.61 -24.48
N GLN A 85 24.12 -9.54 -25.76
CA GLN A 85 23.78 -8.29 -26.40
C GLN A 85 22.38 -7.84 -25.97
N TYR A 86 22.15 -6.52 -25.89
CA TYR A 86 20.84 -5.98 -25.51
C TYR A 86 19.71 -6.47 -26.41
N ILE A 87 20.00 -6.68 -27.70
CA ILE A 87 19.03 -7.20 -28.68
C ILE A 87 18.52 -8.59 -28.32
N ASP A 88 19.34 -9.41 -27.66
CA ASP A 88 18.94 -10.77 -27.26
C ASP A 88 17.84 -10.73 -26.19
N LEU A 89 17.91 -9.75 -25.27
CA LEU A 89 16.83 -9.53 -24.29
C LEU A 89 15.63 -8.82 -24.89
N VAL A 90 15.82 -7.94 -25.85
CA VAL A 90 14.70 -7.31 -26.58
C VAL A 90 13.91 -8.36 -27.36
N ALA A 91 14.58 -9.38 -27.92
CA ALA A 91 13.90 -10.50 -28.57
C ALA A 91 13.00 -11.32 -27.62
N MET A 92 13.19 -11.19 -26.29
CA MET A 92 12.35 -11.81 -25.24
C MET A 92 11.27 -10.84 -24.71
N ALA A 93 10.89 -9.83 -25.49
CA ALA A 93 9.92 -8.82 -25.03
C ALA A 93 8.53 -9.42 -24.71
N GLU A 94 8.09 -10.43 -25.48
CA GLU A 94 6.83 -11.12 -25.24
C GLU A 94 6.83 -11.84 -23.89
N GLU A 95 7.91 -12.51 -23.54
CA GLU A 95 8.10 -13.18 -22.27
C GLU A 95 8.13 -12.18 -21.10
N LEU A 96 8.73 -11.01 -21.32
CA LEU A 96 8.76 -9.92 -20.35
C LEU A 96 7.35 -9.40 -20.07
N GLU A 97 6.54 -9.20 -21.11
CA GLU A 97 5.14 -8.76 -20.97
C GLU A 97 4.31 -9.78 -20.20
N VAL A 98 4.49 -11.10 -20.44
CA VAL A 98 3.82 -12.14 -19.65
C VAL A 98 4.19 -12.06 -18.18
N LEU A 99 5.47 -11.84 -17.84
CA LEU A 99 5.88 -11.67 -16.45
C LEU A 99 5.24 -10.43 -15.80
N LEU A 100 5.05 -9.35 -16.56
CA LEU A 100 4.36 -8.14 -16.12
C LEU A 100 2.86 -8.38 -15.92
N GLU A 101 2.19 -9.02 -16.88
CA GLU A 101 0.76 -9.36 -16.82
C GLU A 101 0.46 -10.26 -15.62
N ARG A 102 1.33 -11.24 -15.35
CA ARG A 102 1.24 -12.14 -14.21
C ARG A 102 1.70 -11.52 -12.88
N GLN A 103 2.09 -10.26 -12.90
CA GLN A 103 2.57 -9.51 -11.73
C GLN A 103 3.78 -10.18 -11.02
N LEU A 104 4.54 -11.00 -11.73
CA LEU A 104 5.79 -11.59 -11.23
C LEU A 104 6.91 -10.55 -11.15
N ILE A 105 6.85 -9.57 -12.03
CA ILE A 105 7.67 -8.36 -12.00
C ILE A 105 6.78 -7.14 -12.15
N ARG A 106 7.27 -5.98 -11.75
CA ARG A 106 6.60 -4.67 -11.94
C ARG A 106 7.54 -3.73 -12.65
N LYS A 107 7.01 -2.99 -13.62
CA LYS A 107 7.72 -1.92 -14.34
C LYS A 107 7.54 -0.62 -13.59
N ARG A 108 8.61 0.14 -13.39
CA ARG A 108 8.55 1.51 -12.88
C ARG A 108 8.60 2.49 -14.05
N GLU A 109 7.73 3.49 -13.99
CA GLU A 109 7.80 4.62 -14.92
C GLU A 109 8.92 5.56 -14.48
N ALA A 110 10.09 5.40 -15.07
CA ALA A 110 11.26 6.28 -14.94
C ALA A 110 11.74 6.69 -16.32
N ALA A 111 12.69 7.62 -16.40
CA ALA A 111 13.30 8.02 -17.66
C ALA A 111 13.92 6.83 -18.42
N THR A 112 14.48 5.87 -17.68
CA THR A 112 14.88 4.55 -18.17
C THR A 112 13.96 3.51 -17.56
N PRO A 113 13.34 2.61 -18.36
CA PRO A 113 12.51 1.55 -17.83
C PRO A 113 13.30 0.69 -16.84
N SER A 114 12.80 0.60 -15.62
CA SER A 114 13.33 -0.27 -14.58
C SER A 114 12.26 -1.23 -14.07
N TYR A 115 12.69 -2.35 -13.53
CA TYR A 115 11.82 -3.43 -13.08
C TYR A 115 12.13 -3.79 -11.63
N ARG A 116 11.18 -4.46 -10.99
CA ARG A 116 11.32 -4.95 -9.64
C ARG A 116 10.51 -6.22 -9.44
N VAL A 117 11.04 -7.16 -8.66
CA VAL A 117 10.27 -8.32 -8.20
C VAL A 117 9.50 -7.93 -6.93
N PRO A 118 8.15 -8.08 -6.90
CA PRO A 118 7.35 -7.77 -5.71
C PRO A 118 7.73 -8.66 -4.51
N GLY A 119 7.67 -8.11 -3.30
CA GLY A 119 8.00 -8.86 -2.07
C GLY A 119 7.14 -10.10 -1.87
N GLN A 120 5.87 -10.07 -2.29
CA GLN A 120 4.97 -11.23 -2.26
C GLN A 120 5.47 -12.38 -3.14
N VAL A 121 6.01 -12.06 -4.33
CA VAL A 121 6.60 -13.04 -5.25
C VAL A 121 7.86 -13.65 -4.64
N LEU A 122 8.75 -12.82 -4.07
CA LEU A 122 9.94 -13.30 -3.38
C LEU A 122 9.60 -14.22 -2.19
N ASN A 123 8.53 -13.92 -1.47
CA ASN A 123 8.05 -14.77 -0.38
C ASN A 123 7.54 -16.12 -0.90
N ALA A 124 6.79 -16.15 -2.01
CA ALA A 124 6.35 -17.38 -2.64
C ALA A 124 7.56 -18.23 -3.08
N VAL A 125 8.56 -17.63 -3.71
CA VAL A 125 9.83 -18.29 -4.09
C VAL A 125 10.54 -18.87 -2.86
N LYS A 126 10.65 -18.09 -1.76
CA LYS A 126 11.26 -18.58 -0.50
C LYS A 126 10.51 -19.78 0.08
N GLN A 127 9.20 -19.84 -0.11
CA GLN A 127 8.35 -20.95 0.35
C GLN A 127 8.35 -22.14 -0.64
N GLY A 128 8.96 -22.00 -1.81
CA GLY A 128 8.95 -23.02 -2.86
C GLY A 128 7.59 -23.20 -3.53
N GLN A 129 6.76 -22.16 -3.51
CA GLN A 129 5.39 -22.19 -4.03
C GLN A 129 5.25 -21.34 -5.29
N GLY A 130 4.29 -21.72 -6.14
CA GLY A 130 3.84 -20.88 -7.25
C GLY A 130 3.21 -19.59 -6.75
N PHE A 131 3.24 -18.55 -7.57
CA PHE A 131 2.61 -17.28 -7.30
C PHE A 131 1.45 -17.05 -8.26
N THR A 132 0.29 -16.82 -7.69
CA THR A 132 -0.89 -16.35 -8.44
C THR A 132 -1.31 -15.03 -7.83
N PRO A 133 -1.39 -13.96 -8.63
CA PRO A 133 -1.84 -12.66 -8.12
C PRO A 133 -3.25 -12.77 -7.58
N ALA A 134 -3.49 -12.15 -6.45
CA ALA A 134 -4.82 -12.14 -5.86
C ALA A 134 -5.81 -11.42 -6.80
N PRO A 135 -7.03 -11.96 -6.98
CA PRO A 135 -8.03 -11.34 -7.82
C PRO A 135 -8.38 -9.93 -7.31
N LEU A 136 -8.65 -9.01 -8.24
CA LEU A 136 -9.09 -7.65 -7.93
C LEU A 136 -10.59 -7.44 -8.22
N LYS A 137 -11.30 -8.50 -8.63
CA LYS A 137 -12.71 -8.44 -9.05
C LYS A 137 -13.53 -9.52 -8.37
N GLY A 138 -14.81 -9.24 -8.12
CA GLY A 138 -15.74 -10.21 -7.55
C GLY A 138 -15.45 -10.58 -6.10
N LEU A 139 -14.84 -9.67 -5.34
CA LEU A 139 -14.42 -9.86 -3.96
C LEU A 139 -15.57 -9.69 -2.99
N SER A 140 -15.50 -10.35 -1.86
CA SER A 140 -16.25 -9.96 -0.66
C SER A 140 -15.72 -8.62 -0.11
N ILE A 141 -16.45 -7.99 0.78
CA ILE A 141 -16.07 -6.70 1.36
C ILE A 141 -14.76 -6.83 2.17
N ASP A 142 -14.57 -7.92 2.90
CA ASP A 142 -13.34 -8.18 3.66
C ASP A 142 -12.13 -8.37 2.75
N GLU A 143 -12.31 -9.13 1.67
CA GLU A 143 -11.27 -9.33 0.66
C GLU A 143 -10.91 -8.03 -0.05
N PHE A 144 -11.91 -7.18 -0.34
CA PHE A 144 -11.69 -5.87 -0.93
C PHE A 144 -10.76 -5.01 -0.06
N PHE A 145 -11.06 -4.90 1.25
CA PHE A 145 -10.23 -4.09 2.14
C PHE A 145 -8.87 -4.73 2.43
N LYS A 146 -8.75 -6.05 2.48
CA LYS A 146 -7.46 -6.76 2.54
C LYS A 146 -6.60 -6.47 1.30
N GLN A 147 -7.21 -6.50 0.10
CA GLN A 147 -6.51 -6.16 -1.13
C GLN A 147 -6.10 -4.69 -1.18
N ALA A 148 -6.96 -3.77 -0.78
CA ALA A 148 -6.62 -2.36 -0.69
C ALA A 148 -5.43 -2.12 0.25
N ASP A 149 -5.43 -2.74 1.44
CA ASP A 149 -4.34 -2.60 2.42
C ASP A 149 -3.02 -3.18 1.89
N ALA A 150 -3.07 -4.32 1.19
CA ALA A 150 -1.89 -4.89 0.53
C ALA A 150 -1.27 -3.92 -0.50
N GLN A 151 -2.09 -3.15 -1.25
CA GLN A 151 -1.59 -2.15 -2.17
C GLN A 151 -1.01 -0.93 -1.42
N PHE A 152 -1.63 -0.49 -0.34
CA PHE A 152 -1.07 0.56 0.52
C PHE A 152 0.25 0.13 1.15
N PHE A 153 0.36 -1.12 1.59
CA PHE A 153 1.62 -1.67 2.09
C PHE A 153 2.71 -1.65 1.00
N SER A 154 2.40 -2.13 -0.22
CA SER A 154 3.33 -2.08 -1.35
C SER A 154 3.76 -0.63 -1.67
N ARG A 155 2.88 0.35 -1.50
CA ARG A 155 3.21 1.76 -1.66
C ARG A 155 4.14 2.26 -0.55
N ARG A 156 3.88 1.92 0.71
CA ARG A 156 4.76 2.26 1.87
C ARG A 156 6.15 1.64 1.71
N SER A 157 6.22 0.42 1.20
CA SER A 157 7.47 -0.29 0.88
C SER A 157 8.15 0.22 -0.41
N ARG A 158 7.61 1.29 -1.04
CA ARG A 158 8.11 1.87 -2.30
C ARG A 158 8.10 0.88 -3.48
N GLU A 159 7.28 -0.16 -3.42
CA GLU A 159 7.09 -1.12 -4.53
C GLU A 159 6.14 -0.57 -5.60
N LEU A 160 5.27 0.37 -5.23
CA LEU A 160 4.34 1.05 -6.12
C LEU A 160 4.59 2.55 -6.14
N SER A 161 4.45 3.17 -7.30
CA SER A 161 4.27 4.61 -7.40
C SER A 161 2.86 5.01 -6.96
N SER A 162 2.65 6.28 -6.61
CA SER A 162 1.31 6.80 -6.28
C SER A 162 0.33 6.68 -7.44
N LYS A 163 0.82 6.84 -8.68
CA LYS A 163 0.04 6.73 -9.91
C LYS A 163 -0.45 5.29 -10.11
N GLU A 164 0.44 4.31 -9.94
CA GLU A 164 0.09 2.90 -10.03
C GLU A 164 -0.89 2.47 -8.93
N LEU A 165 -0.66 2.92 -7.70
CA LEU A 165 -1.58 2.67 -6.59
C LEU A 165 -2.99 3.15 -6.94
N ILE A 166 -3.14 4.41 -7.38
CA ILE A 166 -4.44 4.98 -7.74
C ILE A 166 -5.08 4.15 -8.87
N ARG A 167 -4.31 3.77 -9.90
CA ARG A 167 -4.83 2.94 -11.00
C ARG A 167 -5.32 1.58 -10.51
N ILE A 168 -4.59 0.91 -9.63
CA ILE A 168 -4.99 -0.40 -9.07
C ILE A 168 -6.25 -0.24 -8.23
N LEU A 169 -6.34 0.81 -7.39
CA LEU A 169 -7.54 1.07 -6.59
C LEU A 169 -8.76 1.37 -7.48
N GLN A 170 -8.59 2.05 -8.61
CA GLN A 170 -9.66 2.23 -9.60
C GLN A 170 -10.14 0.88 -10.18
N VAL A 171 -9.21 0.00 -10.56
CA VAL A 171 -9.57 -1.37 -11.02
C VAL A 171 -10.29 -2.14 -9.92
N LEU A 172 -9.87 -1.98 -8.68
CA LEU A 172 -10.49 -2.63 -7.52
C LEU A 172 -11.93 -2.12 -7.32
N ILE A 173 -12.18 -0.80 -7.38
CA ILE A 173 -13.52 -0.22 -7.30
C ILE A 173 -14.40 -0.72 -8.45
N GLU A 174 -13.90 -0.64 -9.68
CA GLU A 174 -14.64 -1.02 -10.88
C GLU A 174 -15.01 -2.51 -10.90
N GLY A 175 -14.08 -3.37 -10.47
CA GLY A 175 -14.28 -4.81 -10.43
C GLY A 175 -15.25 -5.27 -9.33
N ASN A 176 -15.61 -4.40 -8.38
CA ASN A 176 -16.40 -4.74 -7.20
C ASN A 176 -17.62 -3.81 -7.00
N ARG A 177 -18.22 -3.38 -8.11
CA ARG A 177 -19.44 -2.51 -8.11
C ARG A 177 -20.63 -3.12 -7.39
N HIS A 178 -20.65 -4.43 -7.19
CA HIS A 178 -21.70 -5.14 -6.45
C HIS A 178 -21.68 -4.81 -4.95
N LEU A 179 -20.53 -4.41 -4.40
CA LEU A 179 -20.39 -4.03 -3.00
C LEU A 179 -21.11 -2.69 -2.72
N SER A 180 -21.81 -2.61 -1.59
CA SER A 180 -22.47 -1.37 -1.15
C SER A 180 -21.47 -0.25 -0.95
N PHE A 181 -20.30 -0.54 -0.39
CA PHE A 181 -19.20 0.41 -0.25
C PHE A 181 -18.85 1.08 -1.59
N CYS A 182 -18.63 0.29 -2.65
CA CYS A 182 -18.25 0.84 -3.97
C CYS A 182 -19.38 1.66 -4.59
N ARG A 183 -20.63 1.28 -4.37
CA ARG A 183 -21.83 2.03 -4.83
C ARG A 183 -21.94 3.38 -4.12
N VAL A 184 -21.80 3.39 -2.79
CA VAL A 184 -21.88 4.62 -1.99
C VAL A 184 -20.70 5.55 -2.31
N LEU A 185 -19.47 5.01 -2.44
CA LEU A 185 -18.29 5.76 -2.83
C LEU A 185 -18.50 6.50 -4.15
N ARG A 186 -19.07 5.85 -5.14
CA ARG A 186 -19.43 6.48 -6.42
C ARG A 186 -20.56 7.50 -6.29
N GLY A 187 -21.54 7.21 -5.42
CA GLY A 187 -22.64 8.13 -5.11
C GLY A 187 -22.17 9.48 -4.57
N TYR A 188 -20.98 9.53 -3.97
CA TYR A 188 -20.35 10.79 -3.59
C TYR A 188 -19.90 11.65 -4.79
N GLY A 189 -19.84 11.10 -6.02
CA GLY A 189 -19.52 11.84 -7.24
C GLY A 189 -18.22 12.64 -7.13
N LEU A 190 -17.17 12.04 -6.59
CA LEU A 190 -15.90 12.73 -6.31
C LEU A 190 -15.19 13.18 -7.60
N GLN A 191 -15.43 12.49 -8.73
CA GLN A 191 -14.87 12.77 -10.07
C GLN A 191 -13.34 12.93 -10.08
N ASP A 192 -12.68 12.45 -9.06
CA ASP A 192 -11.23 12.55 -8.85
C ASP A 192 -10.75 11.23 -8.23
N SER A 193 -9.98 10.48 -8.99
CA SER A 193 -9.45 9.18 -8.60
C SER A 193 -8.56 9.25 -7.35
N LEU A 194 -7.88 10.37 -7.13
CA LEU A 194 -7.07 10.61 -5.94
C LEU A 194 -7.97 10.75 -4.69
N LEU A 195 -9.12 11.44 -4.80
CA LEU A 195 -10.06 11.58 -3.68
C LEU A 195 -10.73 10.23 -3.35
N GLU A 196 -11.09 9.44 -4.36
CA GLU A 196 -11.62 8.09 -4.16
C GLU A 196 -10.59 7.17 -3.48
N ALA A 197 -9.34 7.20 -3.95
CA ALA A 197 -8.24 6.45 -3.35
C ALA A 197 -7.97 6.90 -1.89
N ALA A 198 -8.04 8.21 -1.61
CA ALA A 198 -7.89 8.75 -0.27
C ALA A 198 -9.02 8.27 0.66
N LEU A 199 -10.25 8.16 0.16
CA LEU A 199 -11.37 7.63 0.94
C LEU A 199 -11.17 6.14 1.29
N ILE A 200 -10.68 5.33 0.36
CA ILE A 200 -10.32 3.93 0.65
C ILE A 200 -9.17 3.87 1.67
N CYS A 201 -8.18 4.76 1.56
CA CYS A 201 -7.06 4.84 2.50
C CYS A 201 -7.50 5.15 3.94
N LEU A 202 -8.57 5.92 4.10
CA LEU A 202 -9.18 6.22 5.40
C LEU A 202 -10.07 5.09 5.90
N ALA A 203 -10.74 4.37 4.99
CA ALA A 203 -11.67 3.29 5.32
C ALA A 203 -10.96 1.97 5.68
N ALA A 204 -9.87 1.62 4.98
CA ALA A 204 -9.19 0.35 5.15
C ALA A 204 -8.66 0.09 6.57
N PRO A 205 -8.02 1.06 7.27
CA PRO A 205 -7.60 0.85 8.65
C PRO A 205 -8.77 0.66 9.62
N LEU A 206 -9.90 1.31 9.37
CA LEU A 206 -11.10 1.15 10.19
C LEU A 206 -11.65 -0.28 10.05
N VAL A 207 -11.77 -0.79 8.82
CA VAL A 207 -12.32 -2.13 8.56
C VAL A 207 -11.35 -3.22 9.01
N ASN A 208 -10.08 -3.12 8.64
CA ASN A 208 -9.11 -4.20 8.90
C ASN A 208 -8.60 -4.23 10.35
N TRP A 209 -8.58 -3.09 11.04
CA TRP A 209 -7.88 -2.94 12.33
C TRP A 209 -8.69 -2.20 13.40
N GLY A 210 -9.90 -1.74 13.09
CA GLY A 210 -10.71 -0.89 13.98
C GLY A 210 -10.14 0.51 14.22
N LEU A 211 -9.14 0.93 13.44
CA LEU A 211 -8.49 2.23 13.60
C LEU A 211 -9.31 3.33 12.93
N ARG A 212 -9.89 4.21 13.74
CA ARG A 212 -10.78 5.28 13.26
C ARG A 212 -10.06 6.50 12.70
N GLN A 213 -8.77 6.61 12.93
CA GLN A 213 -7.98 7.80 12.61
C GLN A 213 -6.79 7.44 11.73
N VAL A 214 -6.51 8.27 10.75
CA VAL A 214 -5.34 8.16 9.87
C VAL A 214 -4.53 9.44 9.97
N SER A 215 -3.22 9.31 10.11
CA SER A 215 -2.33 10.47 10.14
C SER A 215 -2.36 11.21 8.81
N VAL A 216 -2.50 12.54 8.87
CA VAL A 216 -2.42 13.41 7.69
C VAL A 216 -1.07 13.25 6.97
N SER A 217 0.01 13.05 7.72
CA SER A 217 1.35 12.83 7.14
C SER A 217 1.43 11.49 6.40
N GLU A 218 0.83 10.43 6.94
CA GLU A 218 0.77 9.13 6.26
C GLU A 218 -0.04 9.21 4.97
N LEU A 219 -1.21 9.87 5.01
CA LEU A 219 -2.04 10.11 3.83
C LEU A 219 -1.25 10.86 2.74
N PHE A 220 -0.53 11.93 3.11
CA PHE A 220 0.28 12.69 2.16
C PHE A 220 1.46 11.89 1.60
N ASN A 221 2.15 11.10 2.43
CA ASN A 221 3.24 10.24 1.98
C ASN A 221 2.75 9.16 1.00
N THR A 222 1.56 8.60 1.25
CA THR A 222 0.95 7.61 0.37
C THR A 222 0.70 8.16 -1.03
N PHE A 223 0.21 9.39 -1.14
CA PHE A 223 -0.17 9.98 -2.42
C PHE A 223 0.84 10.99 -2.98
N SER A 224 2.00 11.17 -2.35
CA SER A 224 3.03 12.08 -2.85
C SER A 224 3.49 11.66 -4.26
N GLY A 225 3.56 12.63 -5.17
CA GLY A 225 3.90 12.40 -6.59
C GLY A 225 2.71 12.01 -7.48
N ALA A 226 1.50 11.88 -6.93
CA ALA A 226 0.30 11.71 -7.74
C ALA A 226 -0.07 13.02 -8.49
N GLU A 227 -0.75 12.87 -9.62
CA GLU A 227 -1.32 14.02 -10.31
C GLU A 227 -2.35 14.71 -9.40
N GLY A 228 -2.32 16.04 -9.37
CA GLY A 228 -3.20 16.83 -8.50
C GLY A 228 -2.82 16.83 -7.01
N PHE A 229 -1.73 16.17 -6.60
CA PHE A 229 -1.33 16.05 -5.20
C PHE A 229 -1.23 17.39 -4.46
N SER A 230 -0.63 18.42 -5.06
CA SER A 230 -0.50 19.75 -4.43
C SER A 230 -1.86 20.38 -4.11
N ARG A 231 -2.85 20.23 -5.03
CA ARG A 231 -4.22 20.68 -4.81
C ARG A 231 -4.91 19.87 -3.72
N PHE A 232 -4.74 18.56 -3.73
CA PHE A 232 -5.24 17.67 -2.69
C PHE A 232 -4.69 18.04 -1.33
N GLN A 233 -3.37 18.17 -1.18
CA GLN A 233 -2.71 18.54 0.07
C GLN A 233 -3.20 19.89 0.60
N HIS A 234 -3.27 20.91 -0.26
CA HIS A 234 -3.79 22.21 0.11
C HIS A 234 -5.26 22.14 0.56
N GLY A 235 -6.10 21.40 -0.18
CA GLY A 235 -7.51 21.20 0.14
C GLY A 235 -7.73 20.55 1.49
N ILE A 236 -6.92 19.52 1.82
CA ILE A 236 -6.96 18.86 3.13
C ILE A 236 -6.56 19.88 4.22
N ARG A 237 -5.37 20.49 4.12
CA ARG A 237 -4.84 21.41 5.15
C ARG A 237 -5.76 22.59 5.46
N THR A 238 -6.48 23.07 4.46
CA THR A 238 -7.40 24.22 4.59
C THR A 238 -8.85 23.82 4.85
N SER A 239 -9.15 22.52 4.99
CA SER A 239 -10.52 21.98 5.10
C SER A 239 -11.43 22.38 3.92
N ARG A 240 -10.83 22.65 2.75
CA ARG A 240 -11.54 23.04 1.52
C ARG A 240 -11.64 21.93 0.48
N SER A 241 -11.13 20.73 0.77
CA SER A 241 -11.28 19.58 -0.12
C SER A 241 -12.76 19.23 -0.29
N LEU A 242 -13.09 18.57 -1.40
CA LEU A 242 -14.45 18.11 -1.64
C LEU A 242 -14.91 17.11 -0.56
N LEU A 243 -13.97 16.33 -0.01
CA LEU A 243 -14.25 15.42 1.10
C LEU A 243 -14.73 16.14 2.35
N HIS A 244 -14.11 17.28 2.73
CA HIS A 244 -14.57 18.11 3.84
C HIS A 244 -15.90 18.79 3.53
N LYS A 245 -16.03 19.40 2.33
CA LYS A 245 -17.24 20.13 1.94
C LYS A 245 -18.49 19.27 1.92
N ARG A 246 -18.35 17.98 1.64
CA ARG A 246 -19.44 17.00 1.65
C ARG A 246 -19.62 16.31 3.01
N GLY A 247 -18.88 16.70 4.02
CA GLY A 247 -18.94 16.08 5.34
C GLY A 247 -18.51 14.61 5.35
N ILE A 248 -17.63 14.20 4.40
CA ILE A 248 -17.14 12.81 4.32
C ILE A 248 -16.06 12.58 5.36
N ILE A 249 -15.18 13.55 5.52
CA ILE A 249 -14.07 13.51 6.47
C ILE A 249 -14.10 14.72 7.40
N GLU A 250 -13.51 14.52 8.55
CA GLU A 250 -13.27 15.58 9.53
C GLU A 250 -11.92 15.36 10.20
N TYR A 251 -11.39 16.42 10.82
CA TYR A 251 -10.24 16.26 11.70
C TYR A 251 -10.66 15.59 13.01
N SER A 252 -9.78 14.75 13.54
CA SER A 252 -9.99 14.18 14.86
C SER A 252 -10.08 15.28 15.93
N THR A 253 -10.77 15.00 17.01
CA THR A 253 -10.84 15.90 18.16
C THR A 253 -10.04 15.32 19.31
N SER A 254 -9.16 16.13 19.90
CA SER A 254 -8.46 15.80 21.13
C SER A 254 -8.82 16.86 22.18
N GLN A 255 -9.34 16.41 23.32
CA GLN A 255 -9.76 17.33 24.42
C GLN A 255 -10.73 18.43 23.96
N GLY A 256 -11.63 18.13 23.01
CA GLY A 256 -12.60 19.10 22.49
C GLY A 256 -12.06 20.05 21.40
N LEU A 257 -10.77 20.00 21.08
CA LEU A 257 -10.15 20.79 20.02
C LEU A 257 -9.83 19.91 18.79
N ALA A 258 -9.95 20.49 17.59
CA ALA A 258 -9.62 19.80 16.36
C ALA A 258 -8.11 19.52 16.30
N ASP A 259 -7.75 18.22 16.28
CA ASP A 259 -6.39 17.77 16.06
C ASP A 259 -6.14 17.63 14.56
N ARG A 260 -5.45 18.61 13.97
CA ARG A 260 -5.14 18.62 12.53
C ARG A 260 -4.06 17.63 12.09
N THR A 261 -3.57 16.80 13.00
CA THR A 261 -2.61 15.74 12.66
C THR A 261 -3.29 14.45 12.22
N TYR A 262 -4.59 14.27 12.56
CA TYR A 262 -5.35 13.08 12.21
C TYR A 262 -6.68 13.43 11.53
N LEU A 263 -7.02 12.61 10.54
CA LEU A 263 -8.31 12.62 9.84
C LEU A 263 -9.10 11.37 10.18
N ARG A 264 -10.42 11.49 10.19
CA ARG A 264 -11.35 10.38 10.30
C ARG A 264 -12.53 10.54 9.35
N LEU A 265 -13.19 9.44 9.05
CA LEU A 265 -14.50 9.45 8.41
C LEU A 265 -15.54 9.97 9.41
N THR A 266 -16.50 10.76 8.94
CA THR A 266 -17.60 11.19 9.79
C THR A 266 -18.50 10.01 10.16
N HIS A 267 -19.19 10.09 11.29
CA HIS A 267 -20.08 9.02 11.76
C HIS A 267 -21.19 8.69 10.72
N ALA A 268 -21.78 9.71 10.10
CA ALA A 268 -22.82 9.55 9.08
C ALA A 268 -22.29 8.78 7.86
N VAL A 269 -21.05 9.06 7.45
CA VAL A 269 -20.39 8.38 6.34
C VAL A 269 -20.05 6.93 6.69
N CYS A 270 -19.52 6.68 7.88
CA CYS A 270 -19.27 5.30 8.35
C CYS A 270 -20.56 4.46 8.32
N LYS A 271 -21.67 5.00 8.82
CA LYS A 271 -22.95 4.32 8.79
C LYS A 271 -23.46 4.00 7.39
N SER A 272 -23.19 4.89 6.41
CA SER A 272 -23.60 4.66 5.01
C SER A 272 -22.68 3.75 4.23
N LEU A 273 -21.35 3.81 4.48
CA LEU A 273 -20.34 3.02 3.76
C LEU A 273 -20.30 1.54 4.20
N PHE A 274 -20.54 1.29 5.49
CA PHE A 274 -20.32 -0.02 6.10
C PHE A 274 -21.62 -0.75 6.46
N THR A 275 -22.66 -0.60 5.64
CA THR A 275 -23.94 -1.30 5.83
C THR A 275 -23.83 -2.83 5.76
N GLU A 276 -22.80 -3.36 5.11
CA GLU A 276 -22.53 -4.80 4.97
C GLU A 276 -21.57 -5.32 6.05
N LEU A 277 -20.98 -4.43 6.85
CA LEU A 277 -20.06 -4.78 7.91
C LEU A 277 -20.68 -4.43 9.26
N ASP A 278 -20.63 -5.38 10.18
CA ASP A 278 -20.91 -5.12 11.59
C ASP A 278 -19.72 -4.41 12.23
N VAL A 279 -19.37 -3.24 11.67
CA VAL A 279 -18.39 -2.36 12.29
C VAL A 279 -19.09 -1.75 13.48
N SER A 280 -18.76 -2.21 14.70
CA SER A 280 -19.27 -1.59 15.91
C SER A 280 -18.78 -0.13 15.94
N LEU A 281 -19.63 0.74 15.42
CA LEU A 281 -19.50 2.18 15.55
C LEU A 281 -20.00 2.52 16.97
N GLU A 282 -19.38 1.96 18.00
CA GLU A 282 -19.59 2.48 19.33
C GLU A 282 -19.30 3.97 19.22
N GLU A 283 -20.37 4.75 19.38
CA GLU A 283 -20.22 6.17 19.56
C GLU A 283 -19.14 6.31 20.64
N GLU A 284 -18.01 6.98 20.31
CA GLU A 284 -17.30 7.68 21.35
C GLU A 284 -18.39 8.57 21.94
N ILE A 285 -18.97 8.11 23.03
CA ILE A 285 -19.85 8.94 23.84
C ILE A 285 -18.98 10.16 24.06
N PRO A 286 -19.25 11.31 23.43
CA PRO A 286 -18.46 12.50 23.68
C PRO A 286 -18.43 12.56 25.19
N VAL A 287 -17.22 12.68 25.77
CA VAL A 287 -17.02 12.85 27.22
C VAL A 287 -18.15 13.76 27.61
N THR A 288 -19.15 13.12 28.16
CA THR A 288 -20.49 13.65 28.06
C THR A 288 -20.46 14.94 28.81
N LEU A 289 -21.16 15.93 28.29
CA LEU A 289 -21.68 17.10 29.00
C LEU A 289 -21.99 16.85 30.51
N LYS A 290 -21.92 15.64 31.01
CA LYS A 290 -21.93 15.28 32.44
C LYS A 290 -20.72 15.78 33.22
N GLU A 291 -19.61 16.07 32.57
CA GLU A 291 -18.44 16.73 33.19
C GLU A 291 -18.33 18.22 32.88
N LEU A 292 -19.18 18.76 32.04
CA LEU A 292 -19.35 20.20 31.92
C LEU A 292 -20.12 20.64 33.15
N LEU A 293 -19.41 21.21 34.13
CA LEU A 293 -20.00 21.95 35.23
C LEU A 293 -20.86 23.04 34.60
N THR A 294 -22.17 22.92 34.73
CA THR A 294 -23.07 24.02 34.41
C THR A 294 -22.87 25.13 35.43
N HIS A 295 -23.24 26.37 35.12
CA HIS A 295 -23.17 27.48 36.08
C HIS A 295 -23.92 27.16 37.39
N GLN A 296 -24.87 26.20 37.36
CA GLN A 296 -25.62 25.72 38.53
C GLN A 296 -24.81 24.76 39.40
N ASP A 297 -23.79 24.12 38.83
CA ASP A 297 -22.89 23.19 39.54
C ASP A 297 -21.71 23.93 40.17
N ILE A 298 -21.48 25.18 39.77
CA ILE A 298 -20.42 26.01 40.33
C ILE A 298 -20.92 26.61 41.64
N ARG A 299 -20.53 26.00 42.75
CA ARG A 299 -20.75 26.61 44.07
C ARG A 299 -19.86 27.85 44.19
N PRO A 300 -20.42 29.02 44.42
CA PRO A 300 -19.61 30.20 44.66
C PRO A 300 -18.68 29.96 45.85
N LYS A 301 -17.39 29.91 45.59
CA LYS A 301 -16.37 29.81 46.61
C LYS A 301 -15.98 31.23 47.01
N ALA A 302 -16.09 31.54 48.30
CA ALA A 302 -15.58 32.81 48.77
C ALA A 302 -14.06 32.86 48.53
N LEU A 303 -13.64 33.68 47.56
CA LEU A 303 -12.24 33.93 47.27
C LEU A 303 -11.80 35.11 48.12
N PHE A 304 -10.77 34.92 48.90
CA PHE A 304 -10.17 35.99 49.71
C PHE A 304 -9.00 36.55 48.90
N TYR A 305 -9.19 37.78 48.39
CA TYR A 305 -8.15 38.54 47.71
C TYR A 305 -7.46 39.49 48.69
N ASN A 306 -6.20 39.74 48.47
CA ASN A 306 -5.57 40.88 49.13
C ASN A 306 -6.10 42.20 48.55
N ALA A 307 -5.89 43.31 49.22
CA ALA A 307 -6.48 44.62 48.83
C ALA A 307 -6.08 45.10 47.44
N ALA A 308 -4.95 44.66 46.90
CA ALA A 308 -4.51 44.99 45.54
C ALA A 308 -5.22 44.12 44.50
N GLU A 309 -5.38 42.82 44.75
CA GLU A 309 -6.09 41.87 43.89
C GLU A 309 -7.59 42.18 43.84
N SER A 310 -8.22 42.53 44.97
CA SER A 310 -9.62 42.97 44.98
C SER A 310 -9.87 44.14 44.03
N ARG A 311 -9.00 45.16 44.05
CA ARG A 311 -9.14 46.32 43.13
C ARG A 311 -9.03 45.92 41.65
N GLN A 312 -8.18 44.95 41.31
CA GLN A 312 -8.05 44.44 39.92
C GLN A 312 -9.31 43.69 39.50
N VAL A 313 -9.86 42.87 40.38
CA VAL A 313 -11.10 42.10 40.10
C VAL A 313 -12.29 43.04 39.95
N ASP A 314 -12.42 44.07 40.82
CA ASP A 314 -13.46 45.07 40.72
C ASP A 314 -13.35 45.88 39.40
N THR A 315 -12.13 46.24 38.98
CA THR A 315 -11.88 46.90 37.70
C THR A 315 -12.27 46.04 36.48
N LEU A 316 -12.11 44.73 36.58
CA LEU A 316 -12.51 43.80 35.52
C LEU A 316 -14.02 43.50 35.50
N ALA A 317 -14.70 43.66 36.64
CA ALA A 317 -16.15 43.48 36.73
C ALA A 317 -16.94 44.72 36.22
N ASP A 318 -16.27 45.85 36.15
CA ASP A 318 -16.84 47.11 35.64
C ASP A 318 -16.61 47.33 34.13
N LEU A 319 -15.94 46.39 33.43
CA LEU A 319 -15.73 46.38 31.98
C LEU A 319 -16.77 45.47 31.27
#